data_6d6c71f13442f218cacb1f7dd12b14ea
#
_entry.id   6d6c71f13442f218cacb1f7dd12b14ea
#
_cell.length_a   1.000
_cell.length_b   1.000
_cell.length_c   1.000
_cell.angle_alpha   90.00
_cell.angle_beta   90.00
_cell.angle_gamma   90.00
#
_symmetry.space_group_name_H-M   'P 1'
#
loop_
_entity.id
_entity.type
_entity.pdbx_description
1 polymer ?
#
loop_
_entity_poly.entity_id
_entity_poly.type
_entity_poly.pdbx_seq_one_letter_code
_entity_poly.pdbx_strand_id
1 'polypeptide(L)'
;MQILLVEDDVDIAELVAFNLERQGWECALVHHGGEAWEMIQRIRPDLVILDVMLPGMDGMQIFRAMKENEMTRNIPAIFLTARGELDDRLEGLNLGADDYITKPFSPKELVLRVRNVLNRANAGAAQLVVRGGALVLDKNTLAATLDGEPLDLTTAEFKLLAYLMERPGRVQDRYELQRVLFGYADTTQSRALDTHVKRLRQKLGDYSACIGTERGVGYYFNAEPIERT
;
A
#
# COMPACT_ATOMS: atom_id res chain seq x y z
N MET A 1 11.21 15.12 7.16
CA MET A 1 11.17 13.99 6.22
C MET A 1 11.68 14.49 4.89
N GLN A 2 12.63 13.77 4.31
CA GLN A 2 13.27 14.12 3.05
C GLN A 2 12.78 13.19 1.94
N ILE A 3 12.25 13.76 0.87
CA ILE A 3 11.76 13.04 -0.31
C ILE A 3 12.69 13.34 -1.46
N LEU A 4 13.09 12.33 -2.22
CA LEU A 4 13.78 12.51 -3.48
C LEU A 4 12.77 12.32 -4.62
N LEU A 5 12.62 13.32 -5.46
CA LEU A 5 11.83 13.25 -6.68
C LEU A 5 12.77 13.19 -7.89
N VAL A 6 12.59 12.15 -8.69
CA VAL A 6 13.33 11.94 -9.94
C VAL A 6 12.34 12.02 -11.10
N GLU A 7 12.39 13.13 -11.82
CA GLU A 7 11.46 13.48 -12.90
C GLU A 7 12.19 14.37 -13.90
N ASP A 8 12.20 14.01 -15.17
CA ASP A 8 12.91 14.76 -16.22
C ASP A 8 12.12 15.99 -16.71
N ASP A 9 10.78 15.96 -16.59
CA ASP A 9 9.96 17.14 -16.87
C ASP A 9 10.04 18.14 -15.71
N VAL A 10 10.71 19.26 -15.96
CA VAL A 10 10.95 20.29 -14.95
C VAL A 10 9.65 20.89 -14.39
N ASP A 11 8.63 21.10 -15.25
CA ASP A 11 7.35 21.69 -14.84
C ASP A 11 6.59 20.75 -13.89
N ILE A 12 6.62 19.45 -14.20
CA ILE A 12 6.04 18.43 -13.32
C ILE A 12 6.82 18.35 -12.01
N ALA A 13 8.15 18.32 -12.08
CA ALA A 13 9.01 18.23 -10.91
C ALA A 13 8.78 19.42 -9.95
N GLU A 14 8.75 20.64 -10.46
CA GLU A 14 8.49 21.85 -9.66
C GLU A 14 7.09 21.85 -9.06
N LEU A 15 6.07 21.46 -9.83
CA LEU A 15 4.69 21.34 -9.34
C LEU A 15 4.58 20.32 -8.19
N VAL A 16 5.21 19.17 -8.34
CA VAL A 16 5.23 18.12 -7.32
C VAL A 16 5.97 18.60 -6.08
N ALA A 17 7.20 19.12 -6.23
CA ALA A 17 8.01 19.62 -5.13
C ALA A 17 7.28 20.68 -4.31
N PHE A 18 6.71 21.68 -4.98
CA PHE A 18 5.91 22.72 -4.33
C PHE A 18 4.78 22.17 -3.45
N ASN A 19 4.05 21.14 -3.95
CA ASN A 19 2.96 20.54 -3.18
C ASN A 19 3.46 19.69 -2.01
N LEU A 20 4.60 19.02 -2.14
CA LEU A 20 5.23 18.26 -1.06
C LEU A 20 5.77 19.17 0.04
N GLU A 21 6.46 20.26 -0.34
CA GLU A 21 7.01 21.25 0.60
C GLU A 21 5.92 21.95 1.41
N ARG A 22 4.76 22.21 0.81
CA ARG A 22 3.58 22.72 1.53
C ARG A 22 3.05 21.78 2.62
N GLN A 23 3.43 20.50 2.60
CA GLN A 23 3.13 19.55 3.68
C GLN A 23 4.21 19.50 4.76
N GLY A 24 5.27 20.32 4.64
CA GLY A 24 6.40 20.33 5.55
C GLY A 24 7.45 19.25 5.28
N TRP A 25 7.45 18.66 4.09
CA TRP A 25 8.48 17.72 3.66
C TRP A 25 9.57 18.45 2.87
N GLU A 26 10.82 18.05 3.04
CA GLU A 26 11.92 18.54 2.21
C GLU A 26 11.94 17.75 0.91
N CYS A 27 12.02 18.42 -0.24
CA CYS A 27 12.04 17.79 -1.54
C CYS A 27 13.35 18.08 -2.27
N ALA A 28 14.14 17.02 -2.53
CA ALA A 28 15.30 17.09 -3.41
C ALA A 28 14.88 16.68 -4.83
N LEU A 29 15.32 17.45 -5.84
CA LEU A 29 14.98 17.21 -7.24
C LEU A 29 16.20 16.68 -8.00
N VAL A 30 15.96 15.70 -8.86
CA VAL A 30 16.92 15.18 -9.83
C VAL A 30 16.19 14.93 -11.14
N HIS A 31 16.81 15.36 -12.25
CA HIS A 31 16.20 15.28 -13.58
C HIS A 31 16.85 14.20 -14.48
N HIS A 32 17.83 13.47 -13.97
CA HIS A 32 18.58 12.48 -14.73
C HIS A 32 18.81 11.20 -13.90
N GLY A 33 18.47 10.04 -14.46
CA GLY A 33 18.53 8.77 -13.74
C GLY A 33 19.91 8.38 -13.22
N GLY A 34 20.99 8.73 -13.91
CA GLY A 34 22.35 8.48 -13.45
C GLY A 34 22.69 9.22 -12.16
N GLU A 35 22.26 10.47 -12.03
CA GLU A 35 22.46 11.29 -10.82
C GLU A 35 21.57 10.82 -9.67
N ALA A 36 20.41 10.26 -10.00
CA ALA A 36 19.44 9.79 -9.01
C ALA A 36 20.02 8.69 -8.12
N TRP A 37 20.69 7.71 -8.70
CA TRP A 37 21.32 6.63 -7.95
C TRP A 37 22.37 7.12 -6.97
N GLU A 38 23.26 8.03 -7.40
CA GLU A 38 24.28 8.64 -6.53
C GLU A 38 23.62 9.46 -5.41
N MET A 39 22.57 10.20 -5.73
CA MET A 39 21.83 11.00 -4.75
C MET A 39 21.15 10.13 -3.70
N ILE A 40 20.47 9.04 -4.11
CA ILE A 40 19.83 8.09 -3.18
C ILE A 40 20.84 7.55 -2.16
N GLN A 41 22.01 7.13 -2.62
CA GLN A 41 23.06 6.62 -1.75
C GLN A 41 23.59 7.67 -0.77
N ARG A 42 23.69 8.92 -1.22
CA ARG A 42 24.24 10.03 -0.45
C ARG A 42 23.31 10.53 0.63
N ILE A 43 22.02 10.79 0.29
CA ILE A 43 21.09 11.44 1.23
C ILE A 43 20.20 10.44 1.97
N ARG A 44 20.03 9.21 1.45
CA ARG A 44 19.16 8.17 2.00
C ARG A 44 17.77 8.71 2.36
N PRO A 45 17.00 9.13 1.36
CA PRO A 45 15.74 9.81 1.60
C PRO A 45 14.73 8.87 2.31
N ASP A 46 13.73 9.46 2.97
CA ASP A 46 12.62 8.72 3.60
C ASP A 46 11.66 8.12 2.56
N LEU A 47 11.65 8.66 1.33
CA LEU A 47 10.85 8.18 0.19
C LEU A 47 11.51 8.62 -1.11
N VAL A 48 11.44 7.77 -2.13
CA VAL A 48 11.81 8.12 -3.51
C VAL A 48 10.55 8.11 -4.38
N ILE A 49 10.36 9.17 -5.18
CA ILE A 49 9.36 9.23 -6.24
C ILE A 49 10.13 9.16 -7.56
N LEU A 50 9.82 8.16 -8.39
CA LEU A 50 10.57 7.84 -9.62
C LEU A 50 9.65 7.91 -10.83
N ASP A 51 9.98 8.74 -11.81
CA ASP A 51 9.45 8.51 -13.14
C ASP A 51 10.01 7.20 -13.71
N VAL A 52 9.17 6.46 -14.41
CA VAL A 52 9.59 5.25 -15.12
C VAL A 52 10.51 5.60 -16.27
N MET A 53 10.15 6.64 -17.04
CA MET A 53 10.88 7.06 -18.25
C MET A 53 11.87 8.19 -17.94
N LEU A 54 13.10 7.83 -17.60
CA LEU A 54 14.17 8.79 -17.29
C LEU A 54 15.31 8.67 -18.31
N PRO A 55 15.98 9.77 -18.64
CA PRO A 55 17.17 9.72 -19.46
C PRO A 55 18.34 9.08 -18.68
N GLY A 56 19.11 8.25 -19.39
CA GLY A 56 20.24 7.53 -18.80
C GLY A 56 19.81 6.23 -18.14
N MET A 57 19.67 6.21 -16.82
CA MET A 57 19.19 5.07 -16.05
C MET A 57 17.68 5.22 -15.81
N ASP A 58 16.88 4.27 -16.30
CA ASP A 58 15.43 4.33 -16.13
C ASP A 58 14.99 4.09 -14.68
N GLY A 59 13.77 4.52 -14.31
CA GLY A 59 13.27 4.41 -12.95
C GLY A 59 13.22 2.98 -12.42
N MET A 60 13.01 2.01 -13.30
CA MET A 60 12.98 0.58 -12.93
C MET A 60 14.38 0.05 -12.62
N GLN A 61 15.39 0.50 -13.37
CA GLN A 61 16.79 0.16 -13.10
C GLN A 61 17.26 0.77 -11.77
N ILE A 62 16.89 2.04 -11.51
CA ILE A 62 17.17 2.70 -10.22
C ILE A 62 16.54 1.89 -9.08
N PHE A 63 15.27 1.53 -9.22
CA PHE A 63 14.56 0.77 -8.18
C PHE A 63 15.18 -0.60 -7.92
N ARG A 64 15.60 -1.34 -8.95
CA ARG A 64 16.32 -2.61 -8.78
C ARG A 64 17.62 -2.41 -8.01
N ALA A 65 18.42 -1.41 -8.40
CA ALA A 65 19.65 -1.06 -7.70
C ALA A 65 19.40 -0.72 -6.22
N MET A 66 18.30 0.01 -5.92
CA MET A 66 17.87 0.29 -4.55
C MET A 66 17.57 -1.00 -3.76
N LYS A 67 16.85 -1.96 -4.36
CA LYS A 67 16.43 -3.20 -3.67
C LYS A 67 17.59 -4.19 -3.50
N GLU A 68 18.59 -4.16 -4.35
CA GLU A 68 19.81 -5.00 -4.25
C GLU A 68 20.80 -4.46 -3.22
N ASN A 69 20.73 -3.20 -2.86
CA ASN A 69 21.67 -2.57 -1.91
C ASN A 69 21.10 -2.56 -0.49
N GLU A 70 21.84 -3.13 0.47
CA GLU A 70 21.42 -3.25 1.88
C GLU A 70 21.06 -1.92 2.55
N MET A 71 21.71 -0.82 2.14
CA MET A 71 21.51 0.50 2.74
C MET A 71 20.25 1.21 2.23
N THR A 72 19.74 0.82 1.05
CA THR A 72 18.64 1.50 0.36
C THR A 72 17.43 0.61 0.14
N ARG A 73 17.54 -0.71 0.28
CA ARG A 73 16.47 -1.68 -0.01
C ARG A 73 15.15 -1.43 0.74
N ASN A 74 15.24 -0.82 1.92
CA ASN A 74 14.08 -0.52 2.76
C ASN A 74 13.48 0.87 2.49
N ILE A 75 14.13 1.68 1.65
CA ILE A 75 13.58 2.98 1.25
C ILE A 75 12.34 2.71 0.38
N PRO A 76 11.18 3.25 0.76
CA PRO A 76 9.97 3.11 -0.04
C PRO A 76 10.06 3.90 -1.34
N ALA A 77 9.37 3.39 -2.38
CA ALA A 77 9.33 4.04 -3.67
C ALA A 77 7.91 4.11 -4.24
N ILE A 78 7.60 5.27 -4.84
CA ILE A 78 6.38 5.50 -5.63
C ILE A 78 6.80 5.74 -7.08
N PHE A 79 6.19 5.02 -8.02
CA PHE A 79 6.41 5.28 -9.43
C PHE A 79 5.41 6.28 -10.00
N LEU A 80 5.91 7.22 -10.81
CA LEU A 80 5.12 8.02 -11.73
C LEU A 80 5.21 7.37 -13.12
N THR A 81 4.06 7.13 -13.78
CA THR A 81 4.05 6.38 -15.04
C THR A 81 2.96 6.87 -15.97
N ALA A 82 3.18 6.82 -17.28
CA ALA A 82 2.14 7.11 -18.26
C ALA A 82 1.09 5.97 -18.30
N ARG A 83 -0.15 6.33 -18.65
CA ARG A 83 -1.25 5.37 -18.80
C ARG A 83 -0.93 4.40 -19.95
N GLY A 84 -0.79 3.12 -19.67
CA GLY A 84 -0.44 2.07 -20.65
C GLY A 84 0.96 1.48 -20.47
N GLU A 85 1.88 2.15 -19.77
CA GLU A 85 3.21 1.61 -19.48
C GLU A 85 3.20 0.65 -18.29
N LEU A 86 2.19 0.77 -17.41
CA LEU A 86 1.98 -0.13 -16.28
C LEU A 86 1.69 -1.56 -16.73
N ASP A 87 0.85 -1.73 -17.76
CA ASP A 87 0.38 -3.04 -18.20
C ASP A 87 1.47 -3.84 -18.91
N ASP A 88 2.33 -3.19 -19.71
CA ASP A 88 3.36 -3.87 -20.53
C ASP A 88 4.65 -4.21 -19.76
N ARG A 89 4.99 -3.44 -18.71
CA ARG A 89 6.25 -3.61 -17.96
C ARG A 89 6.08 -4.19 -16.56
N LEU A 90 4.89 -4.07 -15.95
CA LEU A 90 4.64 -4.50 -14.57
C LEU A 90 3.96 -5.86 -14.46
N GLU A 91 3.28 -6.38 -15.50
CA GLU A 91 2.77 -7.76 -15.53
C GLU A 91 3.89 -8.82 -15.41
N GLY A 92 5.11 -8.47 -15.81
CA GLY A 92 6.28 -9.36 -15.70
C GLY A 92 7.13 -9.20 -14.43
N LEU A 93 6.91 -8.17 -13.64
CA LEU A 93 7.78 -7.81 -12.54
C LEU A 93 6.97 -7.56 -11.26
N ASN A 94 6.89 -8.57 -10.40
CA ASN A 94 6.54 -8.45 -8.98
C ASN A 94 7.63 -7.64 -8.23
N LEU A 95 7.86 -6.37 -8.63
CA LEU A 95 8.99 -5.56 -8.14
C LEU A 95 8.81 -5.01 -6.74
N GLY A 96 7.60 -5.12 -6.15
CA GLY A 96 7.38 -4.73 -4.76
C GLY A 96 7.52 -3.23 -4.49
N ALA A 97 7.18 -2.36 -5.45
CA ALA A 97 7.05 -0.93 -5.19
C ALA A 97 5.88 -0.65 -4.23
N ASP A 98 6.00 0.42 -3.46
CA ASP A 98 5.03 0.74 -2.40
C ASP A 98 3.74 1.36 -2.94
N ASP A 99 3.80 2.10 -4.07
CA ASP A 99 2.63 2.62 -4.80
C ASP A 99 3.00 3.04 -6.24
N TYR A 100 1.95 3.30 -7.05
CA TYR A 100 2.06 3.76 -8.44
C TYR A 100 1.05 4.88 -8.68
N ILE A 101 1.46 5.90 -9.44
CA ILE A 101 0.63 7.04 -9.81
C ILE A 101 0.68 7.21 -11.32
N THR A 102 -0.47 7.15 -11.97
CA THR A 102 -0.55 7.34 -13.42
C THR A 102 -0.64 8.80 -13.79
N LYS A 103 0.17 9.23 -14.76
CA LYS A 103 0.09 10.56 -15.38
C LYS A 103 -1.10 10.60 -16.38
N PRO A 104 -1.92 11.67 -16.41
CA PRO A 104 -1.89 12.84 -15.54
C PRO A 104 -2.52 12.57 -14.16
N PHE A 105 -1.92 13.10 -13.11
CA PHE A 105 -2.39 12.97 -11.72
C PHE A 105 -2.73 14.33 -11.11
N SER A 106 -3.53 14.31 -10.06
CA SER A 106 -3.75 15.53 -9.27
C SER A 106 -2.69 15.66 -8.16
N PRO A 107 -2.17 16.89 -7.88
CA PRO A 107 -1.26 17.09 -6.77
C PRO A 107 -1.80 16.62 -5.42
N LYS A 108 -3.12 16.71 -5.21
CA LYS A 108 -3.77 16.22 -3.98
C LYS A 108 -3.70 14.69 -3.86
N GLU A 109 -3.87 13.97 -4.97
CA GLU A 109 -3.74 12.52 -5.00
C GLU A 109 -2.31 12.10 -4.67
N LEU A 110 -1.31 12.73 -5.30
CA LEU A 110 0.10 12.47 -5.05
C LEU A 110 0.43 12.67 -3.57
N VAL A 111 0.08 13.82 -2.99
CA VAL A 111 0.31 14.12 -1.57
C VAL A 111 -0.32 13.06 -0.66
N LEU A 112 -1.55 12.62 -0.95
CA LEU A 112 -2.22 11.60 -0.16
C LEU A 112 -1.49 10.25 -0.21
N ARG A 113 -1.04 9.84 -1.39
CA ARG A 113 -0.29 8.59 -1.59
C ARG A 113 1.08 8.63 -0.91
N VAL A 114 1.82 9.72 -1.07
CA VAL A 114 3.10 9.95 -0.37
C VAL A 114 2.92 9.84 1.14
N ARG A 115 1.91 10.51 1.71
CA ARG A 115 1.60 10.42 3.14
C ARG A 115 1.30 8.99 3.59
N ASN A 116 0.52 8.24 2.80
CA ASN A 116 0.17 6.86 3.12
C ASN A 116 1.41 5.94 3.09
N VAL A 117 2.31 6.12 2.12
CA VAL A 117 3.55 5.34 2.02
C VAL A 117 4.49 5.69 3.18
N LEU A 118 4.73 6.98 3.46
CA LEU A 118 5.56 7.42 4.58
C LEU A 118 5.02 6.93 5.93
N ASN A 119 3.70 6.98 6.14
CA ASN A 119 3.10 6.47 7.37
C ASN A 119 3.33 4.96 7.52
N ARG A 120 3.23 4.18 6.44
CA ARG A 120 3.54 2.75 6.47
C ARG A 120 5.01 2.48 6.78
N ALA A 121 5.92 3.21 6.16
CA ALA A 121 7.37 3.07 6.37
C ALA A 121 7.79 3.46 7.80
N ASN A 122 7.22 4.54 8.34
CA ASN A 122 7.52 5.02 9.71
C ASN A 122 6.81 4.24 10.83
N ALA A 123 5.77 3.50 10.47
CA ALA A 123 5.00 2.73 11.43
C ALA A 123 5.78 1.60 12.09
N GLY A 124 7.04 1.39 11.76
CA GLY A 124 7.90 0.36 12.34
C GLY A 124 7.31 -1.06 12.25
N ALA A 125 8.08 -2.08 12.51
CA ALA A 125 7.65 -3.50 12.49
C ALA A 125 6.41 -3.78 13.37
N ALA A 126 6.10 -2.93 14.35
CA ALA A 126 4.94 -3.07 15.24
C ALA A 126 3.59 -2.77 14.55
N GLN A 127 3.57 -1.92 13.48
CA GLN A 127 2.33 -1.63 12.74
C GLN A 127 2.14 -2.53 11.49
N LEU A 128 3.17 -3.26 11.09
CA LEU A 128 3.07 -4.26 10.01
C LEU A 128 2.38 -5.54 10.50
N VAL A 129 2.34 -5.76 11.81
CA VAL A 129 1.67 -6.92 12.41
C VAL A 129 0.40 -6.46 13.10
N VAL A 130 -0.76 -6.90 12.58
CA VAL A 130 -2.06 -6.66 13.19
C VAL A 130 -2.44 -7.87 14.02
N ARG A 131 -2.78 -7.66 15.30
CA ARG A 131 -3.18 -8.73 16.23
C ARG A 131 -4.61 -8.51 16.69
N GLY A 132 -5.38 -9.60 16.73
CA GLY A 132 -6.76 -9.59 17.21
C GLY A 132 -7.15 -10.94 17.78
N GLY A 133 -7.06 -11.10 19.11
CA GLY A 133 -7.20 -12.40 19.75
C GLY A 133 -6.11 -13.36 19.27
N ALA A 134 -6.51 -14.53 18.79
CA ALA A 134 -5.60 -15.55 18.24
C ALA A 134 -5.12 -15.26 16.82
N LEU A 135 -5.69 -14.26 16.15
CA LEU A 135 -5.31 -13.86 14.79
C LEU A 135 -4.08 -12.95 14.78
N VAL A 136 -3.12 -13.28 13.94
CA VAL A 136 -1.94 -12.43 13.66
C VAL A 136 -1.80 -12.31 12.14
N LEU A 137 -1.74 -11.07 11.66
CA LEU A 137 -1.54 -10.74 10.24
C LEU A 137 -0.23 -9.97 10.10
N ASP A 138 0.65 -10.46 9.25
CA ASP A 138 1.86 -9.75 8.83
C ASP A 138 1.60 -9.13 7.44
N LYS A 139 1.51 -7.81 7.40
CA LYS A 139 1.23 -7.06 6.17
C LYS A 139 2.41 -7.01 5.21
N ASN A 140 3.62 -7.23 5.72
CA ASN A 140 4.82 -7.20 4.90
C ASN A 140 4.91 -8.47 4.03
N THR A 141 4.64 -9.63 4.66
CA THR A 141 4.70 -10.93 4.00
C THR A 141 3.35 -11.41 3.45
N LEU A 142 2.25 -10.69 3.76
CA LEU A 142 0.86 -11.11 3.54
C LEU A 142 0.53 -12.45 4.21
N ALA A 143 1.28 -12.80 5.24
CA ALA A 143 1.07 -14.02 6.02
C ALA A 143 0.01 -13.80 7.11
N ALA A 144 -0.81 -14.82 7.33
CA ALA A 144 -1.78 -14.86 8.40
C ALA A 144 -1.58 -16.13 9.23
N THR A 145 -1.78 -16.02 10.54
CA THR A 145 -1.83 -17.18 11.44
C THR A 145 -3.04 -17.08 12.37
N LEU A 146 -3.59 -18.23 12.72
CA LEU A 146 -4.64 -18.39 13.72
C LEU A 146 -4.16 -19.38 14.77
N ASP A 147 -4.08 -18.99 16.03
CA ASP A 147 -3.48 -19.78 17.13
C ASP A 147 -2.04 -20.25 16.84
N GLY A 148 -1.30 -19.47 16.06
CA GLY A 148 0.07 -19.79 15.64
C GLY A 148 0.17 -20.67 14.39
N GLU A 149 -0.93 -21.28 13.94
CA GLU A 149 -0.97 -22.09 12.72
C GLU A 149 -1.20 -21.23 11.48
N PRO A 150 -0.52 -21.53 10.35
CA PRO A 150 -0.69 -20.80 9.11
C PRO A 150 -2.14 -20.79 8.62
N LEU A 151 -2.66 -19.61 8.29
CA LEU A 151 -3.99 -19.42 7.72
C LEU A 151 -3.87 -19.00 6.25
N ASP A 152 -4.25 -19.89 5.33
CA ASP A 152 -4.17 -19.62 3.90
C ASP A 152 -5.29 -18.67 3.45
N LEU A 153 -4.96 -17.40 3.24
CA LEU A 153 -5.87 -16.36 2.77
C LEU A 153 -5.49 -15.92 1.35
N THR A 154 -6.49 -15.72 0.52
CA THR A 154 -6.26 -14.97 -0.73
C THR A 154 -5.95 -13.51 -0.41
N THR A 155 -5.30 -12.80 -1.34
CA THR A 155 -4.97 -11.37 -1.17
C THR A 155 -6.20 -10.52 -0.80
N ALA A 156 -7.38 -10.81 -1.39
CA ALA A 156 -8.61 -10.10 -1.08
C ALA A 156 -9.11 -10.39 0.35
N GLU A 157 -9.06 -11.65 0.78
CA GLU A 157 -9.45 -12.05 2.14
C GLU A 157 -8.50 -11.48 3.18
N PHE A 158 -7.18 -11.48 2.88
CA PHE A 158 -6.17 -10.86 3.73
C PHE A 158 -6.42 -9.34 3.89
N LYS A 159 -6.61 -8.61 2.77
CA LYS A 159 -6.89 -7.17 2.79
C LYS A 159 -8.17 -6.86 3.59
N LEU A 160 -9.23 -7.65 3.39
CA LEU A 160 -10.48 -7.49 4.11
C LEU A 160 -10.29 -7.68 5.60
N LEU A 161 -9.66 -8.78 6.01
CA LEU A 161 -9.43 -9.09 7.41
C LEU A 161 -8.54 -8.04 8.08
N ALA A 162 -7.43 -7.65 7.43
CA ALA A 162 -6.52 -6.62 7.94
C ALA A 162 -7.24 -5.28 8.13
N TYR A 163 -8.04 -4.85 7.16
CA TYR A 163 -8.81 -3.61 7.24
C TYR A 163 -9.80 -3.59 8.42
N LEU A 164 -10.49 -4.71 8.64
CA LEU A 164 -11.44 -4.85 9.75
C LEU A 164 -10.72 -4.92 11.10
N MET A 165 -9.62 -5.68 11.20
CA MET A 165 -8.83 -5.83 12.43
C MET A 165 -8.14 -4.53 12.87
N GLU A 166 -7.80 -3.62 11.95
CA GLU A 166 -7.27 -2.29 12.27
C GLU A 166 -8.29 -1.35 12.91
N ARG A 167 -9.57 -1.70 12.82
CA ARG A 167 -10.70 -0.88 13.29
C ARG A 167 -11.65 -1.69 14.16
N PRO A 168 -11.14 -2.32 15.25
CA PRO A 168 -11.94 -3.24 16.04
C PRO A 168 -13.16 -2.55 16.63
N GLY A 169 -14.29 -3.25 16.63
CA GLY A 169 -15.57 -2.74 17.14
C GLY A 169 -16.26 -1.70 16.27
N ARG A 170 -15.62 -1.23 15.19
CA ARG A 170 -16.22 -0.23 14.28
C ARG A 170 -16.82 -0.90 13.06
N VAL A 171 -18.10 -0.65 12.81
CA VAL A 171 -18.76 -1.10 11.59
C VAL A 171 -18.18 -0.35 10.39
N GLN A 172 -17.67 -1.09 9.42
CA GLN A 172 -17.20 -0.58 8.14
C GLN A 172 -18.29 -0.77 7.11
N ASP A 173 -18.66 0.32 6.44
CA ASP A 173 -19.73 0.24 5.45
C ASP A 173 -19.32 -0.57 4.20
N ARG A 174 -20.31 -1.05 3.48
CA ARG A 174 -20.11 -1.94 2.33
C ARG A 174 -19.34 -1.27 1.19
N TYR A 175 -19.58 0.03 0.97
CA TYR A 175 -18.92 0.79 -0.08
C TYR A 175 -17.42 0.95 0.21
N GLU A 176 -17.06 1.30 1.46
CA GLU A 176 -15.68 1.38 1.90
C GLU A 176 -14.96 0.03 1.73
N LEU A 177 -15.59 -1.07 2.14
CA LEU A 177 -15.00 -2.41 2.02
C LEU A 177 -14.82 -2.83 0.55
N GLN A 178 -15.75 -2.49 -0.32
CA GLN A 178 -15.61 -2.71 -1.76
C GLN A 178 -14.45 -1.90 -2.35
N ARG A 179 -14.32 -0.65 -1.94
CA ARG A 179 -13.21 0.22 -2.34
C ARG A 179 -11.84 -0.36 -1.94
N VAL A 180 -11.75 -0.89 -0.73
CA VAL A 180 -10.52 -1.54 -0.23
C VAL A 180 -10.17 -2.79 -1.03
N LEU A 181 -11.16 -3.59 -1.42
CA LEU A 181 -10.95 -4.85 -2.13
C LEU A 181 -10.70 -4.67 -3.63
N PHE A 182 -11.46 -3.76 -4.28
CA PHE A 182 -11.54 -3.69 -5.74
C PHE A 182 -11.10 -2.34 -6.33
N GLY A 183 -10.79 -1.35 -5.48
CA GLY A 183 -10.46 0.02 -5.94
C GLY A 183 -11.70 0.83 -6.34
N TYR A 184 -11.48 1.99 -6.99
CA TYR A 184 -12.56 2.95 -7.31
C TYR A 184 -13.45 2.56 -8.50
N ALA A 185 -13.15 1.49 -9.22
CA ALA A 185 -13.70 1.26 -10.56
C ALA A 185 -14.99 0.44 -10.61
N ASP A 186 -15.42 -0.24 -9.54
CA ASP A 186 -16.49 -1.23 -9.70
C ASP A 186 -17.54 -1.21 -8.58
N THR A 187 -18.55 -0.37 -8.75
CA THR A 187 -19.73 -0.31 -7.86
C THR A 187 -20.74 -1.44 -8.11
N THR A 188 -20.55 -2.28 -9.14
CA THR A 188 -21.48 -3.34 -9.53
C THR A 188 -21.29 -4.65 -8.75
N GLN A 189 -20.21 -4.79 -7.97
CA GLN A 189 -19.83 -6.05 -7.31
C GLN A 189 -20.31 -6.18 -5.85
N SER A 190 -21.50 -5.70 -5.51
CA SER A 190 -22.02 -5.82 -4.12
C SER A 190 -22.08 -7.28 -3.61
N ARG A 191 -22.31 -8.25 -4.51
CA ARG A 191 -22.34 -9.68 -4.18
C ARG A 191 -20.94 -10.28 -3.96
N ALA A 192 -19.90 -9.69 -4.55
CA ALA A 192 -18.52 -10.19 -4.40
C ALA A 192 -18.00 -10.00 -2.96
N LEU A 193 -18.32 -8.88 -2.30
CA LEU A 193 -17.93 -8.65 -0.91
C LEU A 193 -18.50 -9.75 0.02
N ASP A 194 -19.80 -10.07 -0.11
CA ASP A 194 -20.43 -11.09 0.73
C ASP A 194 -19.81 -12.46 0.50
N THR A 195 -19.39 -12.75 -0.73
CA THR A 195 -18.69 -13.98 -1.07
C THR A 195 -17.32 -14.06 -0.37
N HIS A 196 -16.55 -12.95 -0.37
CA HIS A 196 -15.27 -12.89 0.34
C HIS A 196 -15.45 -13.02 1.85
N VAL A 197 -16.43 -12.33 2.44
CA VAL A 197 -16.77 -12.47 3.86
C VAL A 197 -17.14 -13.91 4.20
N LYS A 198 -17.98 -14.55 3.39
CA LYS A 198 -18.38 -15.94 3.59
C LYS A 198 -17.17 -16.88 3.56
N ARG A 199 -16.30 -16.77 2.55
CA ARG A 199 -15.09 -17.59 2.41
C ARG A 199 -14.12 -17.37 3.57
N LEU A 200 -13.94 -16.11 3.96
CA LEU A 200 -13.09 -15.75 5.09
C LEU A 200 -13.62 -16.39 6.38
N ARG A 201 -14.91 -16.29 6.67
CA ARG A 201 -15.54 -16.98 7.83
C ARG A 201 -15.36 -18.49 7.80
N GLN A 202 -15.45 -19.11 6.62
CA GLN A 202 -15.21 -20.56 6.47
C GLN A 202 -13.78 -20.95 6.84
N LYS A 203 -12.78 -20.12 6.44
CA LYS A 203 -11.37 -20.36 6.75
C LYS A 203 -11.05 -20.11 8.23
N LEU A 204 -11.75 -19.17 8.85
CA LEU A 204 -11.61 -18.87 10.29
C LEU A 204 -12.25 -19.95 11.20
N GLY A 205 -13.10 -20.81 10.68
CA GLY A 205 -13.71 -21.89 11.45
C GLY A 205 -14.44 -21.38 12.70
N ASP A 206 -14.04 -21.87 13.87
CA ASP A 206 -14.64 -21.47 15.16
C ASP A 206 -14.44 -19.98 15.47
N TYR A 207 -13.39 -19.34 14.93
CA TYR A 207 -13.16 -17.91 15.03
C TYR A 207 -14.01 -17.04 14.10
N SER A 208 -14.88 -17.65 13.28
CA SER A 208 -15.74 -16.92 12.32
C SER A 208 -16.61 -15.85 12.97
N ALA A 209 -16.97 -16.02 14.24
CA ALA A 209 -17.75 -15.06 15.04
C ALA A 209 -17.02 -13.71 15.24
N CYS A 210 -15.67 -13.66 15.09
CA CYS A 210 -14.92 -12.42 15.17
C CYS A 210 -15.29 -11.42 14.06
N ILE A 211 -15.86 -11.90 12.93
CA ILE A 211 -16.37 -11.03 11.88
C ILE A 211 -17.88 -10.88 12.05
N GLY A 212 -18.30 -9.77 12.63
CA GLY A 212 -19.71 -9.44 12.81
C GLY A 212 -20.33 -8.85 11.55
N THR A 213 -21.66 -8.87 11.51
CA THR A 213 -22.46 -8.22 10.46
C THR A 213 -23.45 -7.26 11.09
N GLU A 214 -23.40 -5.99 10.65
CA GLU A 214 -24.47 -5.04 10.91
C GLU A 214 -25.39 -4.99 9.70
N ARG A 215 -26.63 -5.47 9.88
CA ARG A 215 -27.58 -5.64 8.77
C ARG A 215 -27.87 -4.31 8.08
N GLY A 216 -27.74 -4.29 6.75
CA GLY A 216 -27.96 -3.10 5.94
C GLY A 216 -26.81 -2.07 5.97
N VAL A 217 -25.81 -2.22 6.84
CA VAL A 217 -24.69 -1.28 6.97
C VAL A 217 -23.38 -1.92 6.48
N GLY A 218 -22.91 -3.00 7.12
CA GLY A 218 -21.62 -3.55 6.75
C GLY A 218 -21.11 -4.63 7.69
N TYR A 219 -19.78 -4.65 7.86
CA TYR A 219 -19.09 -5.65 8.66
C TYR A 219 -18.14 -4.99 9.67
N TYR A 220 -17.85 -5.71 10.76
CA TYR A 220 -16.90 -5.27 11.78
C TYR A 220 -16.10 -6.44 12.32
N PHE A 221 -14.96 -6.15 12.94
CA PHE A 221 -14.15 -7.12 13.66
C PHE A 221 -14.32 -6.96 15.16
N ASN A 222 -14.54 -8.08 15.85
CA ASN A 222 -14.53 -8.16 17.30
C ASN A 222 -13.37 -9.04 17.74
N ALA A 223 -12.43 -8.50 18.52
CA ALA A 223 -11.25 -9.23 18.97
C ALA A 223 -11.58 -10.31 20.02
N GLU A 224 -12.67 -10.15 20.74
CA GLU A 224 -13.19 -11.15 21.68
C GLU A 224 -14.38 -11.86 21.03
N PRO A 225 -14.25 -13.14 20.63
CA PRO A 225 -15.42 -13.90 20.22
C PRO A 225 -16.39 -13.96 21.39
N ILE A 226 -17.64 -13.55 21.17
CA ILE A 226 -18.70 -13.66 22.16
C ILE A 226 -18.80 -15.15 22.51
N GLU A 227 -18.49 -15.49 23.78
CA GLU A 227 -18.75 -16.82 24.30
C GLU A 227 -20.22 -17.15 24.03
N ARG A 228 -20.45 -18.20 23.25
CA ARG A 228 -21.81 -18.74 23.09
C ARG A 228 -22.20 -19.40 24.39
N THR A 229 -23.05 -18.73 25.16
CA THR A 229 -23.83 -19.33 26.22
C THR A 229 -24.79 -20.34 25.64
#